data_8de5acb37dfab83149f39cbc253b8ba9
#
_entry.id   8de5acb37dfab83149f39cbc253b8ba9
#
_cell.length_a   1.000
_cell.length_b   1.000
_cell.length_c   1.000
_cell.angle_alpha   90.00
_cell.angle_beta   90.00
_cell.angle_gamma   90.00
#
_symmetry.space_group_name_H-M   'P 1'
#
loop_
_entity.id
_entity.type
_entity.pdbx_description
1 polymer ?
#
loop_
_entity_poly.entity_id
_entity_poly.type
_entity_poly.pdbx_seq_one_letter_code
_entity_poly.pdbx_strand_id
1 'polypeptide(L)'
;MSNPLLSLLDIDYPLIQAPMAGVSTPALAAAVSNAGALGSLGLGASTVAQAEAMIVATRQLTDRPFNVNLFCHAPPRRDARREADWATTLRPHFARYGSTPPDSLSEIYQTFIGHAPMLELLLDISPAVVSFHFGLPEGETIQRLRRQGIVTLATATSLQEALLIEQQGIDVVVAQGYEAGGHRGIFAPQAPDAQLSTFTLVQLLRRRLTIPVVAAGGIMDGAGIASVMQLGAQGIQLGTAFLLCPESAADAGYRAAIHNSLDGRTVLTSAISGRPARCLANAFCALGEGYPASAVPDYPLAYDIGKALAAAAKAQGVHEYGAHWAGQGVGLIRECDAATLVRQLAAESGWN
;
A
#
# COMPACT_ATOMS: atom_id res chain seq x y z
N MET A 1 23.66 8.55 -18.22
CA MET A 1 22.33 8.54 -18.89
C MET A 1 21.33 9.09 -17.88
N SER A 2 20.43 9.97 -18.31
CA SER A 2 19.37 10.51 -17.43
C SER A 2 18.44 9.37 -17.00
N ASN A 3 17.97 9.39 -15.76
CA ASN A 3 17.01 8.40 -15.25
C ASN A 3 15.64 8.63 -15.93
N PRO A 4 15.11 7.67 -16.71
CA PRO A 4 13.86 7.88 -17.46
C PRO A 4 12.63 8.08 -16.55
N LEU A 5 12.67 7.61 -15.30
CA LEU A 5 11.58 7.77 -14.35
C LEU A 5 11.36 9.23 -13.95
N LEU A 6 12.43 10.04 -13.86
CA LEU A 6 12.34 11.45 -13.48
C LEU A 6 11.53 12.25 -14.51
N SER A 7 11.86 12.11 -15.79
CA SER A 7 11.11 12.80 -16.85
C SER A 7 9.70 12.25 -17.06
N LEU A 8 9.49 10.94 -16.81
CA LEU A 8 8.17 10.32 -16.95
C LEU A 8 7.20 10.81 -15.87
N LEU A 9 7.68 10.95 -14.63
CA LEU A 9 6.86 11.34 -13.47
C LEU A 9 6.93 12.83 -13.14
N ASP A 10 7.80 13.60 -13.84
CA ASP A 10 8.07 15.02 -13.60
C ASP A 10 8.46 15.30 -12.14
N ILE A 11 9.46 14.55 -11.65
CA ILE A 11 10.00 14.63 -10.28
C ILE A 11 11.50 14.88 -10.29
N ASP A 12 12.03 15.44 -9.20
CA ASP A 12 13.46 15.77 -9.07
C ASP A 12 14.25 14.56 -8.54
N TYR A 13 13.64 13.75 -7.64
CA TYR A 13 14.24 12.56 -7.06
C TYR A 13 13.45 11.30 -7.42
N PRO A 14 14.10 10.16 -7.75
CA PRO A 14 13.42 8.93 -8.13
C PRO A 14 12.85 8.20 -6.88
N LEU A 15 12.10 8.94 -6.07
CA LEU A 15 11.50 8.52 -4.81
C LEU A 15 9.99 8.69 -4.85
N ILE A 16 9.27 7.65 -4.46
CA ILE A 16 7.81 7.64 -4.33
C ILE A 16 7.46 7.36 -2.86
N GLN A 17 6.65 8.21 -2.24
CA GLN A 17 5.98 7.85 -0.99
C GLN A 17 4.88 6.84 -1.33
N ALA A 18 4.92 5.65 -0.75
CA ALA A 18 3.95 4.60 -1.02
C ALA A 18 2.52 5.05 -0.67
N PRO A 19 1.53 4.75 -1.50
CA PRO A 19 0.15 4.97 -1.15
C PRO A 19 -0.25 4.07 0.03
N MET A 20 -0.75 4.67 1.11
CA MET A 20 -1.14 3.98 2.35
C MET A 20 -2.57 4.36 2.70
N ALA A 21 -3.54 3.47 2.38
CA ALA A 21 -4.95 3.71 2.67
C ALA A 21 -5.18 3.93 4.17
N GLY A 22 -5.82 5.05 4.52
CA GLY A 22 -6.06 5.46 5.90
C GLY A 22 -4.85 6.09 6.61
N VAL A 23 -3.70 6.21 5.96
CA VAL A 23 -2.48 6.83 6.51
C VAL A 23 -1.99 8.00 5.66
N SER A 24 -1.96 7.84 4.32
CA SER A 24 -1.62 8.93 3.40
C SER A 24 -2.69 10.02 3.44
N THR A 25 -2.29 11.23 3.82
CA THR A 25 -3.15 12.42 3.84
C THR A 25 -2.80 13.34 2.67
N PRO A 26 -3.67 14.27 2.30
CA PRO A 26 -3.32 15.36 1.38
C PRO A 26 -2.06 16.12 1.79
N ALA A 27 -1.89 16.37 3.10
CA ALA A 27 -0.71 17.06 3.63
C ALA A 27 0.58 16.25 3.43
N LEU A 28 0.54 14.93 3.69
CA LEU A 28 1.69 14.05 3.48
C LEU A 28 2.07 13.99 1.99
N ALA A 29 1.10 13.75 1.12
CA ALA A 29 1.35 13.67 -0.32
C ALA A 29 1.92 14.98 -0.87
N ALA A 30 1.34 16.12 -0.49
CA ALA A 30 1.80 17.44 -0.91
C ALA A 30 3.20 17.76 -0.37
N ALA A 31 3.51 17.46 0.89
CA ALA A 31 4.83 17.71 1.48
C ALA A 31 5.93 16.94 0.75
N VAL A 32 5.67 15.68 0.39
CA VAL A 32 6.58 14.85 -0.39
C VAL A 32 6.76 15.39 -1.81
N SER A 33 5.66 15.76 -2.48
CA SER A 33 5.69 16.30 -3.85
C SER A 33 6.43 17.65 -3.90
N ASN A 34 6.18 18.55 -2.96
CA ASN A 34 6.87 19.84 -2.86
C ASN A 34 8.36 19.68 -2.53
N ALA A 35 8.77 18.56 -1.95
CA ALA A 35 10.17 18.25 -1.69
C ALA A 35 10.89 17.60 -2.89
N GLY A 36 10.23 17.46 -4.05
CA GLY A 36 10.81 16.96 -5.30
C GLY A 36 10.67 15.45 -5.54
N ALA A 37 9.94 14.74 -4.69
CA ALA A 37 9.61 13.32 -4.86
C ALA A 37 8.14 13.16 -5.34
N LEU A 38 7.63 11.94 -5.43
CA LEU A 38 6.23 11.68 -5.78
C LEU A 38 5.43 11.32 -4.53
N GLY A 39 4.61 12.24 -4.02
CA GLY A 39 3.61 11.95 -2.98
C GLY A 39 2.50 11.06 -3.49
N SER A 40 1.83 10.31 -2.62
CA SER A 40 0.75 9.40 -3.02
C SER A 40 -0.43 9.42 -2.08
N LEU A 41 -1.63 9.35 -2.64
CA LEU A 41 -2.90 9.12 -1.94
C LEU A 41 -3.33 7.66 -2.10
N GLY A 42 -3.75 7.01 -1.02
CA GLY A 42 -4.31 5.66 -1.04
C GLY A 42 -5.84 5.71 -1.13
N LEU A 43 -6.40 5.74 -2.32
CA LEU A 43 -7.84 5.90 -2.56
C LEU A 43 -8.63 4.59 -2.68
N GLY A 44 -7.96 3.43 -2.64
CA GLY A 44 -8.61 2.12 -2.80
C GLY A 44 -9.65 1.77 -1.72
N ALA A 45 -9.70 2.54 -0.63
CA ALA A 45 -10.68 2.41 0.45
C ALA A 45 -11.69 3.59 0.49
N SER A 46 -11.71 4.45 -0.55
CA SER A 46 -12.49 5.68 -0.58
C SER A 46 -13.72 5.55 -1.48
N THR A 47 -14.81 6.19 -1.12
CA THR A 47 -15.91 6.46 -2.07
C THR A 47 -15.45 7.49 -3.12
N VAL A 48 -16.18 7.61 -4.23
CA VAL A 48 -15.89 8.60 -5.29
C VAL A 48 -15.79 10.01 -4.71
N ALA A 49 -16.76 10.41 -3.87
CA ALA A 49 -16.76 11.74 -3.25
C ALA A 49 -15.57 11.96 -2.29
N GLN A 50 -15.17 10.94 -1.53
CA GLN A 50 -13.99 11.02 -0.67
C GLN A 50 -12.71 11.12 -1.51
N ALA A 51 -12.60 10.36 -2.59
CA ALA A 51 -11.46 10.41 -3.50
C ALA A 51 -11.32 11.80 -4.13
N GLU A 52 -12.41 12.35 -4.64
CA GLU A 52 -12.47 13.73 -5.17
C GLU A 52 -12.00 14.76 -4.13
N ALA A 53 -12.57 14.70 -2.92
CA ALA A 53 -12.20 15.63 -1.85
C ALA A 53 -10.71 15.55 -1.49
N MET A 54 -10.13 14.34 -1.43
CA MET A 54 -8.70 14.16 -1.14
C MET A 54 -7.82 14.69 -2.26
N ILE A 55 -8.18 14.47 -3.54
CA ILE A 55 -7.42 14.96 -4.68
C ILE A 55 -7.47 16.50 -4.72
N VAL A 56 -8.65 17.09 -4.54
CA VAL A 56 -8.84 18.56 -4.52
C VAL A 56 -8.04 19.17 -3.37
N ALA A 57 -8.12 18.59 -2.17
CA ALA A 57 -7.34 19.07 -1.01
C ALA A 57 -5.82 18.99 -1.25
N THR A 58 -5.35 17.95 -1.94
CA THR A 58 -3.91 17.83 -2.29
C THR A 58 -3.50 18.92 -3.28
N ARG A 59 -4.31 19.17 -4.32
CA ARG A 59 -4.06 20.24 -5.30
C ARG A 59 -4.04 21.64 -4.71
N GLN A 60 -4.73 21.86 -3.59
CA GLN A 60 -4.65 23.15 -2.86
C GLN A 60 -3.32 23.35 -2.13
N LEU A 61 -2.57 22.26 -1.91
CA LEU A 61 -1.30 22.26 -1.15
C LEU A 61 -0.06 22.13 -2.04
N THR A 62 -0.24 21.72 -3.30
CA THR A 62 0.88 21.52 -4.24
C THR A 62 0.43 21.63 -5.69
N ASP A 63 1.28 22.26 -6.52
CA ASP A 63 1.18 22.25 -7.98
C ASP A 63 2.04 21.13 -8.60
N ARG A 64 2.80 20.40 -7.78
CA ARG A 64 3.68 19.30 -8.21
C ARG A 64 2.86 18.02 -8.44
N PRO A 65 3.33 17.09 -9.30
CA PRO A 65 2.65 15.82 -9.52
C PRO A 65 2.56 14.99 -8.24
N PHE A 66 1.46 14.25 -8.12
CA PHE A 66 1.25 13.23 -7.11
C PHE A 66 0.50 12.03 -7.69
N ASN A 67 0.63 10.90 -7.05
CA ASN A 67 0.01 9.63 -7.44
C ASN A 67 -1.29 9.40 -6.68
N VAL A 68 -2.30 8.85 -7.36
CA VAL A 68 -3.51 8.30 -6.73
C VAL A 68 -3.56 6.79 -6.93
N ASN A 69 -3.77 6.03 -5.86
CA ASN A 69 -3.73 4.58 -5.89
C ASN A 69 -5.11 3.95 -5.71
N LEU A 70 -5.38 2.93 -6.52
CA LEU A 70 -6.63 2.18 -6.52
C LEU A 70 -6.39 0.69 -6.32
N PHE A 71 -7.40 -0.01 -5.77
CA PHE A 71 -7.36 -1.45 -5.58
C PHE A 71 -8.11 -2.18 -6.69
N CYS A 72 -7.44 -3.13 -7.34
CA CYS A 72 -7.96 -3.95 -8.43
C CYS A 72 -8.11 -5.42 -7.99
N HIS A 73 -8.69 -5.64 -6.81
CA HIS A 73 -8.94 -7.00 -6.31
C HIS A 73 -10.16 -7.64 -6.99
N ALA A 74 -10.12 -8.95 -7.17
CA ALA A 74 -11.32 -9.68 -7.58
C ALA A 74 -12.43 -9.56 -6.50
N PRO A 75 -13.71 -9.54 -6.89
CA PRO A 75 -14.81 -9.56 -5.93
C PRO A 75 -14.69 -10.75 -4.95
N PRO A 76 -15.04 -10.57 -3.66
CA PRO A 76 -14.94 -11.64 -2.68
C PRO A 76 -15.94 -12.76 -2.97
N ARG A 77 -15.50 -14.00 -2.76
CA ARG A 77 -16.42 -15.15 -2.78
C ARG A 77 -17.13 -15.23 -1.43
N ARG A 78 -18.44 -15.07 -1.46
CA ARG A 78 -19.27 -15.23 -0.28
C ARG A 78 -19.35 -16.70 0.12
N ASP A 79 -19.10 -16.98 1.40
CA ASP A 79 -19.23 -18.29 2.01
C ASP A 79 -19.80 -18.10 3.42
N ALA A 80 -21.13 -18.27 3.54
CA ALA A 80 -21.86 -18.00 4.77
C ALA A 80 -21.35 -18.84 5.95
N ARG A 81 -20.88 -20.08 5.70
CA ARG A 81 -20.33 -20.94 6.73
C ARG A 81 -18.99 -20.42 7.21
N ARG A 82 -18.07 -20.14 6.29
CA ARG A 82 -16.73 -19.59 6.61
C ARG A 82 -16.84 -18.24 7.33
N GLU A 83 -17.75 -17.38 6.88
CA GLU A 83 -18.02 -16.09 7.52
C GLU A 83 -18.56 -16.25 8.95
N ALA A 84 -19.50 -17.18 9.17
CA ALA A 84 -20.05 -17.48 10.51
C ALA A 84 -19.01 -18.13 11.43
N ASP A 85 -18.22 -19.07 10.92
CA ASP A 85 -17.15 -19.73 11.68
C ASP A 85 -16.08 -18.70 12.12
N TRP A 86 -15.72 -17.76 11.22
CA TRP A 86 -14.79 -16.68 11.54
C TRP A 86 -15.34 -15.71 12.58
N ALA A 87 -16.61 -15.31 12.46
CA ALA A 87 -17.30 -14.49 13.46
C ALA A 87 -17.36 -15.19 14.83
N THR A 88 -17.59 -16.51 14.84
CA THR A 88 -17.57 -17.32 16.06
C THR A 88 -16.20 -17.36 16.70
N THR A 89 -15.14 -17.50 15.91
CA THR A 89 -13.74 -17.42 16.35
C THR A 89 -13.42 -16.08 17.03
N LEU A 90 -13.91 -14.97 16.46
CA LEU A 90 -13.64 -13.63 16.99
C LEU A 90 -14.56 -13.23 18.17
N ARG A 91 -15.69 -13.90 18.37
CA ARG A 91 -16.67 -13.58 19.42
C ARG A 91 -16.09 -13.43 20.83
N PRO A 92 -15.20 -14.31 21.34
CA PRO A 92 -14.57 -14.13 22.64
C PRO A 92 -13.72 -12.85 22.76
N HIS A 93 -13.13 -12.41 21.63
CA HIS A 93 -12.33 -11.18 21.59
C HIS A 93 -13.21 -9.93 21.63
N PHE A 94 -14.34 -9.92 20.90
CA PHE A 94 -15.35 -8.86 21.01
C PHE A 94 -15.93 -8.76 22.44
N ALA A 95 -16.25 -9.91 23.05
CA ALA A 95 -16.85 -9.94 24.40
C ALA A 95 -15.95 -9.28 25.46
N ARG A 96 -14.62 -9.34 25.31
CA ARG A 96 -13.67 -8.64 26.20
C ARG A 96 -13.88 -7.13 26.23
N TYR A 97 -14.45 -6.57 25.16
CA TYR A 97 -14.69 -5.13 25.00
C TYR A 97 -16.20 -4.79 25.06
N GLY A 98 -17.02 -5.71 25.60
CA GLY A 98 -18.47 -5.50 25.72
C GLY A 98 -19.20 -5.34 24.38
N SER A 99 -18.65 -5.92 23.31
CA SER A 99 -19.15 -5.82 21.95
C SER A 99 -19.45 -7.20 21.34
N THR A 100 -20.08 -7.24 20.18
CA THR A 100 -20.37 -8.46 19.43
C THR A 100 -19.89 -8.30 17.98
N PRO A 101 -19.53 -9.41 17.30
CA PRO A 101 -19.30 -9.37 15.86
C PRO A 101 -20.54 -8.84 15.12
N PRO A 102 -20.36 -8.19 13.95
CA PRO A 102 -21.48 -7.82 13.08
C PRO A 102 -22.27 -9.07 12.63
N ASP A 103 -23.58 -8.93 12.45
CA ASP A 103 -24.49 -10.04 12.04
C ASP A 103 -24.18 -10.54 10.62
N SER A 104 -23.67 -9.67 9.76
CA SER A 104 -23.23 -10.00 8.39
C SER A 104 -22.01 -9.18 8.02
N LEU A 105 -21.12 -9.75 7.19
CA LEU A 105 -19.92 -9.07 6.70
C LEU A 105 -20.23 -8.29 5.42
N SER A 106 -19.67 -7.10 5.32
CA SER A 106 -19.85 -6.15 4.22
C SER A 106 -18.59 -6.02 3.36
N GLU A 107 -18.77 -5.81 2.08
CA GLU A 107 -17.70 -5.44 1.15
C GLU A 107 -17.39 -3.94 1.31
N ILE A 108 -16.60 -3.63 2.34
CA ILE A 108 -16.32 -2.24 2.76
C ILE A 108 -15.44 -1.46 1.78
N TYR A 109 -14.78 -2.13 0.84
CA TYR A 109 -13.95 -1.51 -0.19
C TYR A 109 -14.35 -2.02 -1.57
N GLN A 110 -14.79 -1.12 -2.41
CA GLN A 110 -15.16 -1.43 -3.79
C GLN A 110 -13.90 -1.55 -4.66
N THR A 111 -13.81 -2.63 -5.45
CA THR A 111 -12.74 -2.76 -6.44
C THR A 111 -12.87 -1.70 -7.55
N PHE A 112 -11.73 -1.27 -8.09
CA PHE A 112 -11.72 -0.38 -9.25
C PHE A 112 -12.08 -1.11 -10.56
N ILE A 113 -11.99 -2.44 -10.59
CA ILE A 113 -12.40 -3.24 -11.74
C ILE A 113 -13.90 -3.01 -12.01
N GLY A 114 -14.23 -2.51 -13.20
CA GLY A 114 -15.61 -2.19 -13.57
C GLY A 114 -16.24 -0.98 -12.86
N HIS A 115 -15.47 -0.20 -12.09
CA HIS A 115 -15.99 0.95 -11.34
C HIS A 115 -16.06 2.22 -12.21
N ALA A 116 -17.05 2.28 -13.10
CA ALA A 116 -17.21 3.41 -14.04
C ALA A 116 -17.21 4.80 -13.36
N PRO A 117 -17.94 5.05 -12.23
CA PRO A 117 -17.94 6.38 -11.62
C PRO A 117 -16.56 6.84 -11.14
N MET A 118 -15.71 5.93 -10.62
CA MET A 118 -14.35 6.28 -10.23
C MET A 118 -13.47 6.55 -11.45
N LEU A 119 -13.63 5.80 -12.53
CA LEU A 119 -12.91 6.04 -13.77
C LEU A 119 -13.27 7.42 -14.36
N GLU A 120 -14.54 7.77 -14.43
CA GLU A 120 -14.98 9.09 -14.92
C GLU A 120 -14.39 10.22 -14.05
N LEU A 121 -14.42 10.10 -12.73
CA LEU A 121 -13.75 11.05 -11.83
C LEU A 121 -12.27 11.24 -12.18
N LEU A 122 -11.54 10.14 -12.42
CA LEU A 122 -10.11 10.21 -12.76
C LEU A 122 -9.86 10.87 -14.11
N LEU A 123 -10.73 10.62 -15.09
CA LEU A 123 -10.63 11.25 -16.41
C LEU A 123 -10.93 12.75 -16.36
N ASP A 124 -11.93 13.15 -15.58
CA ASP A 124 -12.33 14.54 -15.41
C ASP A 124 -11.27 15.36 -14.64
N ILE A 125 -10.76 14.79 -13.54
CA ILE A 125 -9.73 15.45 -12.72
C ILE A 125 -8.35 15.36 -13.38
N SER A 126 -8.06 14.27 -14.08
CA SER A 126 -6.78 14.02 -14.75
C SER A 126 -5.56 14.17 -13.79
N PRO A 127 -5.40 13.29 -12.78
CA PRO A 127 -4.20 13.28 -11.94
C PRO A 127 -2.98 12.90 -12.78
N ALA A 128 -1.80 13.41 -12.43
CA ALA A 128 -0.58 13.12 -13.18
C ALA A 128 -0.25 11.62 -13.23
N VAL A 129 -0.51 10.91 -12.11
CA VAL A 129 -0.16 9.50 -11.95
C VAL A 129 -1.31 8.72 -11.30
N VAL A 130 -1.63 7.54 -11.84
CA VAL A 130 -2.56 6.56 -11.27
C VAL A 130 -1.83 5.24 -11.07
N SER A 131 -1.95 4.64 -9.88
CA SER A 131 -1.34 3.36 -9.60
C SER A 131 -2.35 2.30 -9.17
N PHE A 132 -2.02 1.03 -9.47
CA PHE A 132 -2.89 -0.12 -9.21
C PHE A 132 -2.23 -1.10 -8.25
N HIS A 133 -3.04 -1.66 -7.35
CA HIS A 133 -2.62 -2.69 -6.40
C HIS A 133 -3.61 -3.86 -6.40
N PHE A 134 -3.14 -5.09 -6.17
CA PHE A 134 -3.89 -6.35 -6.18
C PHE A 134 -4.29 -6.91 -7.56
N GLY A 135 -3.90 -6.28 -8.63
CA GLY A 135 -4.27 -6.62 -10.00
C GLY A 135 -4.27 -5.40 -10.89
N LEU A 136 -4.92 -5.52 -12.03
CA LEU A 136 -5.05 -4.49 -13.04
C LEU A 136 -6.52 -4.28 -13.39
N PRO A 137 -6.94 -3.07 -13.77
CA PRO A 137 -8.21 -2.87 -14.43
C PRO A 137 -8.18 -3.41 -15.86
N GLU A 138 -9.30 -3.40 -16.55
CA GLU A 138 -9.43 -3.82 -17.94
C GLU A 138 -8.52 -2.99 -18.86
N GLY A 139 -7.99 -3.61 -19.90
CA GLY A 139 -7.07 -2.95 -20.84
C GLY A 139 -7.64 -1.68 -21.48
N GLU A 140 -8.97 -1.61 -21.71
CA GLU A 140 -9.63 -0.39 -22.20
C GLU A 140 -9.54 0.75 -21.17
N THR A 141 -9.72 0.45 -19.89
CA THR A 141 -9.57 1.43 -18.80
C THR A 141 -8.15 1.99 -18.76
N ILE A 142 -7.13 1.13 -18.86
CA ILE A 142 -5.71 1.55 -18.93
C ILE A 142 -5.49 2.47 -20.14
N GLN A 143 -6.02 2.10 -21.30
CA GLN A 143 -5.88 2.91 -22.52
C GLN A 143 -6.58 4.26 -22.42
N ARG A 144 -7.74 4.34 -21.75
CA ARG A 144 -8.46 5.61 -21.53
C ARG A 144 -7.62 6.56 -20.66
N LEU A 145 -7.06 6.05 -19.54
CA LEU A 145 -6.18 6.83 -18.68
C LEU A 145 -4.95 7.35 -19.44
N ARG A 146 -4.27 6.47 -20.20
CA ARG A 146 -3.08 6.84 -20.98
C ARG A 146 -3.37 7.85 -22.08
N ARG A 147 -4.52 7.74 -22.77
CA ARG A 147 -4.95 8.75 -23.77
C ARG A 147 -5.18 10.14 -23.17
N GLN A 148 -5.50 10.20 -21.87
CA GLN A 148 -5.61 11.45 -21.10
C GLN A 148 -4.25 11.99 -20.65
N GLY A 149 -3.15 11.31 -20.97
CA GLY A 149 -1.81 11.68 -20.54
C GLY A 149 -1.45 11.27 -19.10
N ILE A 150 -2.28 10.43 -18.47
CA ILE A 150 -2.05 9.93 -17.11
C ILE A 150 -1.02 8.81 -17.15
N VAL A 151 0.05 8.94 -16.38
CA VAL A 151 1.06 7.89 -16.22
C VAL A 151 0.52 6.80 -15.30
N THR A 152 0.73 5.54 -15.68
CA THR A 152 0.19 4.39 -14.96
C THR A 152 1.29 3.55 -14.30
N LEU A 153 1.07 3.17 -13.04
CA LEU A 153 1.95 2.28 -12.28
C LEU A 153 1.17 1.06 -11.81
N ALA A 154 1.85 -0.09 -11.64
CA ALA A 154 1.24 -1.25 -10.99
C ALA A 154 2.25 -2.03 -10.16
N THR A 155 1.76 -2.61 -9.05
CA THR A 155 2.57 -3.41 -8.13
C THR A 155 2.66 -4.86 -8.61
N ALA A 156 3.88 -5.41 -8.65
CA ALA A 156 4.15 -6.83 -8.89
C ALA A 156 4.93 -7.44 -7.71
N THR A 157 4.62 -8.68 -7.38
CA THR A 157 5.33 -9.50 -6.39
C THR A 157 6.10 -10.66 -7.04
N SER A 158 5.90 -10.85 -8.35
CA SER A 158 6.50 -11.92 -9.15
C SER A 158 6.84 -11.46 -10.57
N LEU A 159 7.68 -12.21 -11.26
CA LEU A 159 7.97 -11.98 -12.67
C LEU A 159 6.72 -12.13 -13.55
N GLN A 160 5.85 -13.09 -13.25
CA GLN A 160 4.65 -13.33 -14.05
C GLN A 160 3.70 -12.14 -13.99
N GLU A 161 3.48 -11.59 -12.81
CA GLU A 161 2.68 -10.36 -12.63
C GLU A 161 3.31 -9.17 -13.36
N ALA A 162 4.63 -9.01 -13.26
CA ALA A 162 5.33 -7.91 -13.90
C ALA A 162 5.29 -7.98 -15.45
N LEU A 163 5.40 -9.16 -16.03
CA LEU A 163 5.23 -9.35 -17.48
C LEU A 163 3.80 -9.05 -17.93
N LEU A 164 2.79 -9.44 -17.15
CA LEU A 164 1.40 -9.08 -17.42
C LEU A 164 1.19 -7.56 -17.36
N ILE A 165 1.76 -6.88 -16.38
CA ILE A 165 1.73 -5.43 -16.24
C ILE A 165 2.29 -4.75 -17.50
N GLU A 166 3.49 -5.15 -17.95
CA GLU A 166 4.09 -4.61 -19.16
C GLU A 166 3.26 -4.90 -20.40
N GLN A 167 2.73 -6.12 -20.53
CA GLN A 167 1.89 -6.53 -21.67
C GLN A 167 0.60 -5.71 -21.76
N GLN A 168 0.02 -5.32 -20.62
CA GLN A 168 -1.20 -4.49 -20.57
C GLN A 168 -0.90 -3.00 -20.85
N GLY A 169 0.36 -2.64 -21.05
CA GLY A 169 0.77 -1.28 -21.42
C GLY A 169 0.84 -0.31 -20.25
N ILE A 170 1.03 -0.79 -19.04
CA ILE A 170 1.36 0.03 -17.87
C ILE A 170 2.78 0.62 -18.04
N ASP A 171 2.98 1.85 -17.59
CA ASP A 171 4.20 2.59 -17.85
C ASP A 171 5.34 2.24 -16.87
N VAL A 172 5.02 1.84 -15.62
CA VAL A 172 6.01 1.56 -14.56
C VAL A 172 5.58 0.36 -13.70
N VAL A 173 6.51 -0.53 -13.37
CA VAL A 173 6.30 -1.62 -12.40
C VAL A 173 6.89 -1.24 -11.04
N VAL A 174 6.09 -1.40 -9.98
CA VAL A 174 6.56 -1.35 -8.59
C VAL A 174 6.86 -2.78 -8.12
N ALA A 175 8.13 -3.12 -7.98
CA ALA A 175 8.62 -4.42 -7.52
C ALA A 175 8.49 -4.50 -5.99
N GLN A 176 7.40 -5.09 -5.50
CA GLN A 176 7.15 -5.22 -4.06
C GLN A 176 7.81 -6.49 -3.51
N GLY A 177 8.92 -6.32 -2.80
CA GLY A 177 9.58 -7.40 -2.07
C GLY A 177 8.78 -7.92 -0.87
N TYR A 178 9.18 -9.08 -0.36
CA TYR A 178 8.55 -9.73 0.80
C TYR A 178 8.69 -8.91 2.09
N GLU A 179 9.67 -8.02 2.16
CA GLU A 179 9.97 -7.13 3.29
C GLU A 179 8.95 -5.98 3.44
N ALA A 180 8.16 -5.71 2.39
CA ALA A 180 7.24 -4.58 2.37
C ALA A 180 6.15 -4.69 3.42
N GLY A 181 5.78 -3.57 4.02
CA GLY A 181 4.63 -3.43 4.93
C GLY A 181 3.31 -3.39 4.18
N GLY A 182 2.22 -3.65 4.92
CA GLY A 182 0.88 -3.69 4.36
C GLY A 182 0.62 -4.92 3.49
N HIS A 183 -0.41 -4.82 2.68
CA HIS A 183 -0.85 -5.92 1.84
C HIS A 183 0.15 -6.29 0.75
N ARG A 184 0.37 -7.61 0.58
CA ARG A 184 1.04 -8.13 -0.60
C ARG A 184 0.22 -7.82 -1.85
N GLY A 185 0.87 -7.24 -2.85
CA GLY A 185 0.25 -6.86 -4.13
C GLY A 185 -0.11 -8.03 -5.04
N ILE A 186 -0.11 -9.27 -4.55
CA ILE A 186 -0.38 -10.50 -5.29
C ILE A 186 -1.73 -10.39 -6.03
N PHE A 187 -1.75 -10.75 -7.31
CA PHE A 187 -2.97 -10.75 -8.11
C PHE A 187 -3.91 -11.89 -7.71
N ALA A 188 -3.36 -13.08 -7.49
CA ALA A 188 -4.08 -14.29 -7.08
C ALA A 188 -3.65 -14.72 -5.65
N PRO A 189 -4.33 -14.24 -4.59
CA PRO A 189 -3.90 -14.47 -3.20
C PRO A 189 -3.97 -15.93 -2.74
N GLN A 190 -4.62 -16.81 -3.51
CA GLN A 190 -4.67 -18.25 -3.25
C GLN A 190 -3.51 -19.00 -3.92
N ALA A 191 -2.79 -18.36 -4.86
CA ALA A 191 -1.62 -18.96 -5.47
C ALA A 191 -0.41 -18.93 -4.50
N PRO A 192 0.55 -19.86 -4.63
CA PRO A 192 1.78 -19.80 -3.85
C PRO A 192 2.55 -18.50 -4.09
N ASP A 193 2.89 -17.79 -3.02
CA ASP A 193 3.80 -16.64 -3.06
C ASP A 193 5.25 -17.12 -2.99
N ALA A 194 6.06 -16.78 -3.98
CA ALA A 194 7.49 -17.10 -3.99
C ALA A 194 8.28 -16.34 -2.92
N GLN A 195 7.67 -15.36 -2.24
CA GLN A 195 8.25 -14.59 -1.14
C GLN A 195 9.61 -13.97 -1.47
N LEU A 196 9.76 -13.50 -2.71
CA LEU A 196 11.00 -12.91 -3.19
C LEU A 196 11.32 -11.63 -2.41
N SER A 197 12.58 -11.53 -1.97
CA SER A 197 13.10 -10.28 -1.42
C SER A 197 13.11 -9.17 -2.47
N THR A 198 13.07 -7.92 -2.03
CA THR A 198 13.23 -6.75 -2.90
C THR A 198 14.49 -6.86 -3.75
N PHE A 199 15.59 -7.29 -3.15
CA PHE A 199 16.87 -7.51 -3.81
C PHE A 199 16.77 -8.51 -4.99
N THR A 200 16.18 -9.67 -4.76
CA THR A 200 16.03 -10.71 -5.79
C THR A 200 15.01 -10.31 -6.86
N LEU A 201 13.87 -9.76 -6.43
CA LEU A 201 12.80 -9.39 -7.36
C LEU A 201 13.25 -8.31 -8.34
N VAL A 202 13.90 -7.24 -7.87
CA VAL A 202 14.42 -6.16 -8.74
C VAL A 202 15.35 -6.72 -9.80
N GLN A 203 16.34 -7.54 -9.43
CA GLN A 203 17.26 -8.14 -10.40
C GLN A 203 16.56 -9.02 -11.44
N LEU A 204 15.57 -9.80 -11.01
CA LEU A 204 14.80 -10.67 -11.89
C LEU A 204 13.99 -9.84 -12.90
N LEU A 205 13.31 -8.79 -12.44
CA LEU A 205 12.49 -7.93 -13.30
C LEU A 205 13.35 -7.13 -14.28
N ARG A 206 14.46 -6.54 -13.83
CA ARG A 206 15.34 -5.74 -14.69
C ARG A 206 15.96 -6.51 -15.86
N ARG A 207 16.09 -7.83 -15.75
CA ARG A 207 16.58 -8.69 -16.85
C ARG A 207 15.52 -9.00 -17.90
N ARG A 208 14.26 -8.73 -17.62
CA ARG A 208 13.12 -9.21 -18.43
C ARG A 208 12.21 -8.11 -18.93
N LEU A 209 12.11 -6.99 -18.20
CA LEU A 209 11.24 -5.88 -18.54
C LEU A 209 12.02 -4.78 -19.28
N THR A 210 11.31 -4.07 -20.13
CA THR A 210 11.79 -2.87 -20.81
C THR A 210 11.34 -1.59 -20.12
N ILE A 211 10.20 -1.62 -19.42
CA ILE A 211 9.65 -0.51 -18.66
C ILE A 211 10.40 -0.28 -17.34
N PRO A 212 10.36 0.94 -16.77
CA PRO A 212 10.98 1.24 -15.50
C PRO A 212 10.49 0.35 -14.35
N VAL A 213 11.45 -0.04 -13.46
CA VAL A 213 11.20 -0.82 -12.25
C VAL A 213 11.52 0.04 -11.03
N VAL A 214 10.54 0.21 -10.15
CA VAL A 214 10.64 0.89 -8.87
C VAL A 214 10.73 -0.15 -7.75
N ALA A 215 11.76 -0.11 -6.91
CA ALA A 215 11.94 -1.04 -5.80
C ALA A 215 11.11 -0.63 -4.58
N ALA A 216 10.39 -1.59 -3.96
CA ALA A 216 9.57 -1.34 -2.77
C ALA A 216 9.71 -2.46 -1.75
N GLY A 217 9.98 -2.10 -0.49
CA GLY A 217 10.10 -3.04 0.64
C GLY A 217 11.47 -3.06 1.29
N GLY A 218 11.51 -2.85 2.61
CA GLY A 218 12.73 -2.92 3.41
C GLY A 218 13.71 -1.75 3.27
N ILE A 219 13.46 -0.80 2.37
CA ILE A 219 14.34 0.34 2.08
C ILE A 219 13.98 1.48 3.04
N MET A 220 14.97 2.02 3.79
CA MET A 220 14.73 3.03 4.83
C MET A 220 15.72 4.18 4.83
N ASP A 221 16.85 4.07 4.12
CA ASP A 221 17.97 5.01 4.11
C ASP A 221 18.70 5.05 2.77
N GLY A 222 19.70 5.94 2.66
CA GLY A 222 20.50 6.09 1.45
C GLY A 222 21.31 4.85 1.08
N ALA A 223 21.74 4.05 2.03
CA ALA A 223 22.48 2.81 1.78
C ALA A 223 21.57 1.76 1.11
N GLY A 224 20.34 1.59 1.65
CA GLY A 224 19.32 0.74 1.04
C GLY A 224 18.93 1.23 -0.36
N ILE A 225 18.78 2.54 -0.54
CA ILE A 225 18.51 3.16 -1.85
C ILE A 225 19.63 2.84 -2.83
N ALA A 226 20.87 3.14 -2.49
CA ALA A 226 22.03 2.89 -3.34
C ALA A 226 22.12 1.42 -3.76
N SER A 227 21.84 0.49 -2.83
CA SER A 227 21.87 -0.94 -3.10
C SER A 227 20.88 -1.35 -4.19
N VAL A 228 19.62 -0.95 -4.11
CA VAL A 228 18.61 -1.33 -5.10
C VAL A 228 18.79 -0.61 -6.43
N MET A 229 19.30 0.63 -6.42
CA MET A 229 19.64 1.37 -7.64
C MET A 229 20.82 0.69 -8.38
N GLN A 230 21.81 0.16 -7.68
CA GLN A 230 22.90 -0.64 -8.27
C GLN A 230 22.39 -1.96 -8.88
N LEU A 231 21.32 -2.54 -8.34
CA LEU A 231 20.67 -3.72 -8.93
C LEU A 231 19.86 -3.39 -10.20
N GLY A 232 19.75 -2.11 -10.55
CA GLY A 232 19.09 -1.62 -11.75
C GLY A 232 17.69 -1.07 -11.55
N ALA A 233 17.20 -0.91 -10.31
CA ALA A 233 15.99 -0.13 -10.07
C ALA A 233 16.18 1.29 -10.60
N GLN A 234 15.13 1.88 -11.14
CA GLN A 234 15.12 3.27 -11.64
C GLN A 234 14.45 4.23 -10.65
N GLY A 235 13.88 3.70 -9.56
CA GLY A 235 13.34 4.45 -8.46
C GLY A 235 13.05 3.55 -7.28
N ILE A 236 12.61 4.19 -6.21
CA ILE A 236 12.24 3.52 -4.94
C ILE A 236 10.87 3.97 -4.49
N GLN A 237 10.15 3.08 -3.79
CA GLN A 237 8.89 3.40 -3.12
C GLN A 237 8.98 3.03 -1.65
N LEU A 238 8.78 4.01 -0.78
CA LEU A 238 8.90 3.90 0.67
C LEU A 238 7.55 4.11 1.35
N GLY A 239 7.13 3.17 2.20
CA GLY A 239 5.90 3.32 3.01
C GLY A 239 6.24 3.55 4.48
N THR A 240 6.82 2.54 5.13
CA THR A 240 7.14 2.52 6.56
C THR A 240 7.94 3.75 7.01
N ALA A 241 8.85 4.23 6.18
CA ALA A 241 9.66 5.41 6.47
C ALA A 241 8.83 6.68 6.75
N PHE A 242 7.63 6.79 6.16
CA PHE A 242 6.74 7.95 6.31
C PHE A 242 5.69 7.81 7.43
N LEU A 243 5.61 6.68 8.14
CA LEU A 243 4.56 6.45 9.15
C LEU A 243 4.65 7.40 10.34
N LEU A 244 5.86 7.78 10.78
CA LEU A 244 6.07 8.68 11.90
C LEU A 244 6.14 10.17 11.49
N CYS A 245 6.03 10.49 10.20
CA CYS A 245 5.90 11.90 9.80
C CYS A 245 4.63 12.51 10.42
N PRO A 246 4.69 13.75 10.94
CA PRO A 246 3.52 14.41 11.52
C PRO A 246 2.36 14.58 10.54
N GLU A 247 2.63 14.64 9.24
CA GLU A 247 1.62 14.74 8.18
C GLU A 247 0.86 13.42 7.93
N SER A 248 1.34 12.27 8.46
CA SER A 248 0.65 10.99 8.34
C SER A 248 -0.54 10.90 9.29
N ALA A 249 -1.59 10.16 8.90
CA ALA A 249 -2.74 9.89 9.74
C ALA A 249 -2.53 8.70 10.70
N ALA A 250 -1.30 8.20 10.89
CA ALA A 250 -1.03 7.21 11.91
C ALA A 250 -1.38 7.77 13.30
N ASP A 251 -2.36 7.15 13.99
CA ASP A 251 -2.84 7.61 15.28
C ASP A 251 -1.83 7.30 16.42
N ALA A 252 -2.11 7.84 17.61
CA ALA A 252 -1.22 7.67 18.76
C ALA A 252 -0.95 6.20 19.10
N GLY A 253 -1.95 5.32 18.97
CA GLY A 253 -1.79 3.88 19.21
C GLY A 253 -0.88 3.22 18.19
N TYR A 254 -1.01 3.60 16.91
CA TYR A 254 -0.15 3.10 15.86
C TYR A 254 1.30 3.58 16.03
N ARG A 255 1.50 4.88 16.33
CA ARG A 255 2.82 5.45 16.62
C ARG A 255 3.48 4.76 17.82
N ALA A 256 2.73 4.56 18.92
CA ALA A 256 3.22 3.83 20.07
C ALA A 256 3.59 2.36 19.73
N ALA A 257 2.79 1.67 18.90
CA ALA A 257 3.11 0.33 18.42
C ALA A 257 4.41 0.30 17.61
N ILE A 258 4.69 1.31 16.78
CA ILE A 258 5.96 1.45 16.04
C ILE A 258 7.12 1.59 17.02
N HIS A 259 7.04 2.52 17.98
CA HIS A 259 8.11 2.74 18.98
C HIS A 259 8.39 1.49 19.82
N ASN A 260 7.37 0.68 20.09
CA ASN A 260 7.51 -0.59 20.81
C ASN A 260 8.01 -1.76 19.94
N SER A 261 8.18 -1.56 18.63
CA SER A 261 8.56 -2.60 17.65
C SER A 261 9.87 -2.28 16.92
N LEU A 262 10.74 -1.48 17.54
CA LEU A 262 12.03 -1.09 16.92
C LEU A 262 13.02 -2.27 16.80
N ASP A 263 12.73 -3.42 17.40
CA ASP A 263 13.40 -4.70 17.16
C ASP A 263 13.07 -5.29 15.77
N GLY A 264 12.18 -4.66 15.01
CA GLY A 264 11.81 -5.04 13.64
C GLY A 264 10.83 -6.21 13.56
N ARG A 265 10.19 -6.61 14.66
CA ARG A 265 9.27 -7.75 14.67
C ARG A 265 7.97 -7.46 13.93
N THR A 266 7.88 -7.98 12.71
CA THR A 266 6.68 -7.93 11.86
C THR A 266 6.21 -9.32 11.46
N VAL A 267 4.92 -9.49 11.24
CA VAL A 267 4.28 -10.75 10.87
C VAL A 267 3.49 -10.57 9.57
N LEU A 268 3.60 -11.52 8.64
CA LEU A 268 2.70 -11.59 7.49
C LEU A 268 1.49 -12.41 7.88
N THR A 269 0.29 -11.84 7.79
CA THR A 269 -0.97 -12.50 8.17
C THR A 269 -2.10 -12.18 7.21
N SER A 270 -3.03 -13.13 7.01
CA SER A 270 -4.29 -12.89 6.32
C SER A 270 -5.45 -12.67 7.31
N ALA A 271 -5.24 -12.91 8.61
CA ALA A 271 -6.29 -12.91 9.62
C ALA A 271 -7.03 -11.56 9.76
N ILE A 272 -6.31 -10.45 9.55
CA ILE A 272 -6.86 -9.10 9.73
C ILE A 272 -7.81 -8.71 8.59
N SER A 273 -7.45 -9.06 7.35
CA SER A 273 -8.13 -8.48 6.18
C SER A 273 -8.65 -9.50 5.16
N GLY A 274 -8.22 -10.76 5.25
CA GLY A 274 -8.52 -11.78 4.24
C GLY A 274 -7.47 -11.88 3.11
N ARG A 275 -6.45 -11.00 3.11
CA ARG A 275 -5.30 -11.07 2.19
C ARG A 275 -4.00 -11.01 2.98
N PRO A 276 -2.93 -11.67 2.49
CA PRO A 276 -1.62 -11.56 3.12
C PRO A 276 -1.17 -10.10 3.25
N ALA A 277 -0.89 -9.66 4.46
CA ALA A 277 -0.42 -8.31 4.76
C ALA A 277 0.58 -8.33 5.90
N ARG A 278 1.64 -7.52 5.81
CA ARG A 278 2.66 -7.43 6.84
C ARG A 278 2.32 -6.35 7.85
N CYS A 279 2.23 -6.76 9.10
CA CYS A 279 1.82 -5.96 10.25
C CYS A 279 2.88 -6.00 11.36
N LEU A 280 2.94 -4.98 12.22
CA LEU A 280 3.60 -5.09 13.52
C LEU A 280 2.96 -6.25 14.29
N ALA A 281 3.77 -7.09 14.95
CA ALA A 281 3.26 -8.22 15.71
C ALA A 281 2.32 -7.73 16.83
N ASN A 282 1.09 -8.23 16.85
CA ASN A 282 0.08 -7.84 17.83
C ASN A 282 -0.88 -9.01 18.14
N ALA A 283 -1.88 -8.80 19.01
CA ALA A 283 -2.81 -9.83 19.41
C ALA A 283 -3.63 -10.40 18.22
N PHE A 284 -3.96 -9.58 17.21
CA PHE A 284 -4.66 -10.06 16.03
C PHE A 284 -3.77 -10.97 15.15
N CYS A 285 -2.48 -10.65 15.02
CA CYS A 285 -1.51 -11.51 14.32
C CYS A 285 -1.38 -12.85 15.03
N ALA A 286 -1.21 -12.85 16.37
CA ALA A 286 -1.11 -14.07 17.18
C ALA A 286 -2.37 -14.94 17.06
N LEU A 287 -3.55 -14.35 17.05
CA LEU A 287 -4.80 -15.07 16.80
C LEU A 287 -4.75 -15.77 15.42
N GLY A 288 -4.25 -15.08 14.41
CA GLY A 288 -4.16 -15.61 13.04
C GLY A 288 -3.23 -16.81 12.88
N GLU A 289 -2.23 -16.98 13.75
CA GLU A 289 -1.28 -18.12 13.70
C GLU A 289 -1.97 -19.48 13.88
N GLY A 290 -3.09 -19.51 14.58
CA GLY A 290 -3.89 -20.74 14.81
C GLY A 290 -4.78 -21.15 13.62
N TYR A 291 -4.88 -20.33 12.55
CA TYR A 291 -5.83 -20.56 11.49
C TYR A 291 -5.18 -20.48 10.11
N PRO A 292 -5.47 -21.44 9.20
CA PRO A 292 -5.02 -21.34 7.81
C PRO A 292 -5.73 -20.17 7.10
N ALA A 293 -5.08 -19.58 6.11
CA ALA A 293 -5.65 -18.48 5.33
C ALA A 293 -7.02 -18.83 4.69
N SER A 294 -7.24 -20.13 4.38
CA SER A 294 -8.52 -20.63 3.85
C SER A 294 -9.70 -20.57 4.84
N ALA A 295 -9.42 -20.48 6.15
CA ALA A 295 -10.46 -20.31 7.17
C ALA A 295 -10.94 -18.85 7.31
N VAL A 296 -10.15 -17.89 6.81
CA VAL A 296 -10.45 -16.47 6.88
C VAL A 296 -11.32 -16.07 5.67
N PRO A 297 -12.40 -15.31 5.85
CA PRO A 297 -13.22 -14.79 4.74
C PRO A 297 -12.38 -14.00 3.74
N ASP A 298 -12.78 -14.02 2.46
CA ASP A 298 -12.07 -13.29 1.41
C ASP A 298 -12.03 -11.77 1.71
N TYR A 299 -10.95 -11.10 1.31
CA TYR A 299 -10.85 -9.63 1.34
C TYR A 299 -11.96 -9.00 0.46
N PRO A 300 -12.66 -7.94 0.89
CA PRO A 300 -12.46 -7.21 2.15
C PRO A 300 -13.41 -7.62 3.28
N LEU A 301 -14.10 -8.77 3.20
CA LEU A 301 -15.08 -9.22 4.20
C LEU A 301 -14.44 -9.44 5.58
N ALA A 302 -13.28 -10.12 5.64
CA ALA A 302 -12.55 -10.28 6.89
C ALA A 302 -12.07 -8.94 7.45
N TYR A 303 -11.81 -7.97 6.58
CA TYR A 303 -11.38 -6.64 7.03
C TYR A 303 -12.51 -5.86 7.70
N ASP A 304 -13.77 -6.07 7.28
CA ASP A 304 -14.94 -5.47 7.92
C ASP A 304 -15.03 -5.87 9.41
N ILE A 305 -15.06 -7.16 9.69
CA ILE A 305 -15.11 -7.65 11.08
C ILE A 305 -13.81 -7.33 11.85
N GLY A 306 -12.65 -7.35 11.17
CA GLY A 306 -11.36 -6.96 11.76
C GLY A 306 -11.36 -5.51 12.23
N LYS A 307 -11.89 -4.59 11.41
CA LYS A 307 -12.03 -3.16 11.77
C LYS A 307 -13.03 -2.96 12.90
N ALA A 308 -14.12 -3.72 12.90
CA ALA A 308 -15.11 -3.66 13.99
C ALA A 308 -14.49 -4.08 15.34
N LEU A 309 -13.68 -5.16 15.36
CA LEU A 309 -12.97 -5.59 16.56
C LEU A 309 -11.93 -4.54 17.00
N ALA A 310 -11.14 -4.03 16.07
CA ALA A 310 -10.17 -2.98 16.37
C ALA A 310 -10.84 -1.71 16.94
N ALA A 311 -12.00 -1.32 16.41
CA ALA A 311 -12.75 -0.18 16.90
C ALA A 311 -13.30 -0.41 18.33
N ALA A 312 -13.83 -1.61 18.61
CA ALA A 312 -14.31 -1.97 19.94
C ALA A 312 -13.18 -1.95 20.99
N ALA A 313 -12.02 -2.50 20.65
CA ALA A 313 -10.85 -2.48 21.53
C ALA A 313 -10.32 -1.05 21.74
N LYS A 314 -10.20 -0.26 20.65
CA LYS A 314 -9.74 1.13 20.69
C LYS A 314 -10.62 2.03 21.55
N ALA A 315 -11.94 1.81 21.57
CA ALA A 315 -12.87 2.54 22.43
C ALA A 315 -12.55 2.38 23.93
N GLN A 316 -11.81 1.33 24.29
CA GLN A 316 -11.31 1.07 25.65
C GLN A 316 -9.80 1.30 25.80
N GLY A 317 -9.19 2.03 24.86
CA GLY A 317 -7.75 2.37 24.89
C GLY A 317 -6.81 1.20 24.53
N VAL A 318 -7.34 0.10 23.96
CA VAL A 318 -6.55 -1.07 23.56
C VAL A 318 -6.31 -1.04 22.05
N HIS A 319 -5.05 -1.03 21.62
CA HIS A 319 -4.66 -0.90 20.20
C HIS A 319 -4.11 -2.20 19.58
N GLU A 320 -4.06 -3.29 20.33
CA GLU A 320 -3.48 -4.57 19.92
C GLU A 320 -4.23 -5.31 18.79
N TYR A 321 -5.39 -4.81 18.38
CA TYR A 321 -6.15 -5.33 17.23
C TYR A 321 -6.08 -4.40 16.01
N GLY A 322 -5.25 -3.36 16.06
CA GLY A 322 -5.06 -2.43 14.95
C GLY A 322 -4.35 -3.08 13.75
N ALA A 323 -4.75 -2.68 12.56
CA ALA A 323 -4.04 -3.01 11.33
C ALA A 323 -2.79 -2.11 11.17
N HIS A 324 -1.79 -2.34 12.03
CA HIS A 324 -0.57 -1.55 12.09
C HIS A 324 0.44 -2.04 11.03
N TRP A 325 0.18 -1.70 9.77
CA TRP A 325 0.96 -2.16 8.64
C TRP A 325 2.37 -1.57 8.60
N ALA A 326 3.40 -2.38 8.77
CA ALA A 326 4.79 -1.95 8.69
C ALA A 326 5.67 -3.03 8.05
N GLY A 327 6.68 -2.60 7.30
CA GLY A 327 7.68 -3.49 6.71
C GLY A 327 8.78 -3.89 7.70
N GLN A 328 9.61 -4.83 7.28
CA GLN A 328 10.71 -5.37 8.09
C GLN A 328 11.77 -4.32 8.45
N GLY A 329 11.84 -3.21 7.69
CA GLY A 329 12.73 -2.09 7.99
C GLY A 329 12.25 -1.16 9.11
N VAL A 330 11.16 -1.47 9.83
CA VAL A 330 10.57 -0.58 10.83
C VAL A 330 11.54 -0.13 11.92
N GLY A 331 12.51 -0.96 12.29
CA GLY A 331 13.56 -0.60 13.25
C GLY A 331 14.51 0.52 12.79
N LEU A 332 14.48 0.88 11.51
CA LEU A 332 15.28 1.95 10.91
C LEU A 332 14.45 3.23 10.68
N ILE A 333 13.22 3.29 11.19
CA ILE A 333 12.32 4.44 11.00
C ILE A 333 12.88 5.69 11.66
N ARG A 334 12.64 6.85 11.03
CA ARG A 334 13.04 8.18 11.53
C ARG A 334 11.81 8.99 11.88
N GLU A 335 11.96 9.88 12.84
CA GLU A 335 10.89 10.79 13.26
C GLU A 335 11.24 12.22 12.83
N CYS A 336 10.69 12.63 11.69
CA CYS A 336 10.82 13.97 11.12
C CYS A 336 9.65 14.24 10.18
N ASP A 337 9.49 15.50 9.76
CA ASP A 337 8.52 15.87 8.73
C ASP A 337 8.88 15.25 7.36
N ALA A 338 7.87 15.07 6.52
CA ALA A 338 8.02 14.35 5.25
C ALA A 338 9.00 15.04 4.29
N ALA A 339 8.99 16.38 4.24
CA ALA A 339 9.90 17.12 3.36
C ALA A 339 11.36 17.01 3.84
N THR A 340 11.59 17.01 5.15
CA THR A 340 12.92 16.76 5.74
C THR A 340 13.39 15.34 5.44
N LEU A 341 12.51 14.34 5.57
CA LEU A 341 12.85 12.95 5.23
C LEU A 341 13.28 12.81 3.77
N VAL A 342 12.51 13.40 2.84
CA VAL A 342 12.86 13.35 1.40
C VAL A 342 14.24 13.97 1.16
N ARG A 343 14.51 15.17 1.71
CA ARG A 343 15.83 15.84 1.55
C ARG A 343 16.97 15.03 2.15
N GLN A 344 16.79 14.42 3.32
CA GLN A 344 17.80 13.56 3.94
C GLN A 344 18.12 12.35 3.07
N LEU A 345 17.08 11.64 2.59
CA LEU A 345 17.23 10.48 1.73
C LEU A 345 17.90 10.84 0.40
N ALA A 346 17.57 12.01 -0.18
CA ALA A 346 18.19 12.51 -1.40
C ALA A 346 19.68 12.80 -1.18
N ALA A 347 20.03 13.48 -0.09
CA ALA A 347 21.42 13.78 0.26
C ALA A 347 22.25 12.50 0.52
N GLU A 348 21.71 11.54 1.28
CA GLU A 348 22.33 10.25 1.56
C GLU A 348 22.55 9.42 0.29
N SER A 349 21.69 9.58 -0.71
CA SER A 349 21.76 8.89 -2.01
C SER A 349 22.63 9.60 -3.02
N GLY A 350 23.18 10.79 -2.68
CA GLY A 350 23.98 11.61 -3.60
C GLY A 350 23.16 12.23 -4.73
N TRP A 351 21.86 12.38 -4.55
CA TRP A 351 21.00 13.10 -5.50
C TRP A 351 21.05 14.60 -5.18
N ASN A 352 21.68 15.35 -6.10
CA ASN A 352 21.88 16.81 -6.00
C ASN A 352 20.88 17.55 -6.91
#